data_3b71d21e77e530206af1cf2055a86d5f
#
_entry.id   3b71d21e77e530206af1cf2055a86d5f
#
_cell.length_a   1.000
_cell.length_b   1.000
_cell.length_c   1.000
_cell.angle_alpha   90.00
_cell.angle_beta   90.00
_cell.angle_gamma   90.00
#
_symmetry.space_group_name_H-M   'P 1'
#
loop_
_entity.id
_entity.type
_entity.pdbx_description
1 polymer ?
#
loop_
_entity_poly.entity_id
_entity_poly.type
_entity_poly.pdbx_seq_one_letter_code
_entity_poly.pdbx_strand_id
1 'polypeptide(L)'
;MPDGRGANGYRAFSERSVARVRFIRNALALGFTLKDAAEFVEMSQRGTSPCPRARALLSERLDEQARRLKEATELHLRMQQADRDWTRLPDGVPDGHSVCSLIEGAAADVQRKSVRAKSSRVRA
;
A
#
# COMPACT_ATOMS: atom_id res chain seq x y z
N MET A 1 -14.30 -6.16 -34.45
CA MET A 1 -13.20 -7.03 -34.12
C MET A 1 -12.23 -7.18 -35.26
N PRO A 2 -11.06 -6.69 -35.07
CA PRO A 2 -10.03 -6.75 -36.09
C PRO A 2 -9.47 -8.15 -36.34
N ASP A 3 -9.60 -8.98 -35.34
CA ASP A 3 -9.14 -10.35 -35.38
C ASP A 3 -9.99 -11.13 -36.42
N GLY A 4 -9.42 -11.83 -37.30
CA GLY A 4 -10.10 -12.58 -38.31
C GLY A 4 -10.07 -11.95 -39.66
N ARG A 5 -9.39 -10.83 -39.80
CA ARG A 5 -9.31 -10.12 -41.05
C ARG A 5 -7.95 -10.20 -41.70
N GLY A 6 -7.42 -11.25 -41.89
CA GLY A 6 -6.11 -11.37 -42.47
C GLY A 6 -5.01 -11.31 -41.46
N ALA A 7 -3.94 -12.00 -41.72
CA ALA A 7 -2.86 -12.22 -40.80
C ALA A 7 -2.14 -10.93 -40.39
N ASN A 8 -1.96 -10.00 -41.31
CA ASN A 8 -1.20 -8.77 -41.00
C ASN A 8 -1.96 -7.84 -40.07
N GLY A 9 -3.28 -7.66 -40.30
CA GLY A 9 -4.10 -6.83 -39.44
C GLY A 9 -4.21 -7.40 -38.05
N TYR A 10 -4.40 -8.70 -37.95
CA TYR A 10 -4.47 -9.39 -36.65
C TYR A 10 -3.15 -9.25 -35.90
N ARG A 11 -2.03 -9.43 -36.57
CA ARG A 11 -0.71 -9.37 -35.94
C ARG A 11 -0.42 -7.98 -35.38
N ALA A 12 -0.72 -6.92 -36.15
CA ALA A 12 -0.53 -5.54 -35.69
C ALA A 12 -1.38 -5.22 -34.48
N PHE A 13 -2.66 -5.65 -34.48
CA PHE A 13 -3.55 -5.47 -33.36
C PHE A 13 -3.03 -6.22 -32.13
N SER A 14 -2.59 -7.46 -32.32
CA SER A 14 -2.07 -8.29 -31.24
C SER A 14 -0.83 -7.68 -30.61
N GLU A 15 0.08 -7.12 -31.41
CA GLU A 15 1.28 -6.47 -30.94
C GLU A 15 0.96 -5.25 -30.07
N ARG A 16 0.00 -4.42 -30.51
CA ARG A 16 -0.45 -3.27 -29.72
C ARG A 16 -1.09 -3.70 -28.42
N SER A 17 -1.90 -4.74 -28.47
CA SER A 17 -2.57 -5.26 -27.28
C SER A 17 -1.55 -5.80 -26.29
N VAL A 18 -0.55 -6.52 -26.76
CA VAL A 18 0.52 -7.07 -25.91
C VAL A 18 1.33 -5.94 -25.29
N ALA A 19 1.68 -4.92 -26.09
CA ALA A 19 2.44 -3.78 -25.59
C ALA A 19 1.67 -3.03 -24.52
N ARG A 20 0.36 -2.85 -24.71
CA ARG A 20 -0.49 -2.16 -23.74
C ARG A 20 -0.62 -2.94 -22.44
N VAL A 21 -0.82 -4.25 -22.53
CA VAL A 21 -0.90 -5.11 -21.35
C VAL A 21 0.43 -5.07 -20.60
N ARG A 22 1.54 -5.15 -21.32
CA ARG A 22 2.86 -5.08 -20.71
C ARG A 22 3.07 -3.76 -19.98
N PHE A 23 2.68 -2.65 -20.59
CA PHE A 23 2.77 -1.33 -19.98
C PHE A 23 1.96 -1.27 -18.67
N ILE A 24 0.70 -1.75 -18.72
CA ILE A 24 -0.17 -1.74 -17.55
C ILE A 24 0.44 -2.59 -16.43
N ARG A 25 0.94 -3.77 -16.75
CA ARG A 25 1.58 -4.64 -15.76
C ARG A 25 2.79 -3.96 -15.11
N ASN A 26 3.61 -3.30 -15.91
CA ASN A 26 4.78 -2.59 -15.40
C ASN A 26 4.38 -1.45 -14.49
N ALA A 27 3.34 -0.71 -14.87
CA ALA A 27 2.83 0.39 -14.07
C ALA A 27 2.32 -0.10 -12.72
N LEU A 28 1.52 -1.17 -12.72
CA LEU A 28 0.98 -1.75 -11.48
C LEU A 28 2.11 -2.27 -10.58
N ALA A 29 3.13 -2.87 -11.17
CA ALA A 29 4.28 -3.37 -10.41
C ALA A 29 5.05 -2.25 -9.70
N LEU A 30 4.98 -1.03 -10.22
CA LEU A 30 5.60 0.14 -9.60
C LEU A 30 4.68 0.88 -8.63
N GLY A 31 3.47 0.37 -8.43
CA GLY A 31 2.53 0.97 -7.49
C GLY A 31 1.55 1.94 -8.10
N PHE A 32 1.57 2.11 -9.40
CA PHE A 32 0.55 2.91 -10.08
C PHE A 32 -0.78 2.13 -10.11
N THR A 33 -1.87 2.87 -10.14
CA THR A 33 -3.21 2.28 -10.25
C THR A 33 -3.59 2.08 -11.71
N LEU A 34 -4.66 1.33 -11.95
CA LEU A 34 -5.21 1.20 -13.31
C LEU A 34 -5.62 2.56 -13.87
N LYS A 35 -6.15 3.43 -13.01
CA LYS A 35 -6.53 4.79 -13.41
C LYS A 35 -5.31 5.58 -13.85
N ASP A 36 -4.21 5.47 -13.13
CA ASP A 36 -2.95 6.13 -13.51
C ASP A 36 -2.46 5.62 -14.87
N ALA A 37 -2.47 4.31 -15.06
CA ALA A 37 -2.03 3.70 -16.31
C ALA A 37 -2.89 4.17 -17.48
N ALA A 38 -4.19 4.27 -17.28
CA ALA A 38 -5.12 4.76 -18.30
C ALA A 38 -4.81 6.21 -18.68
N GLU A 39 -4.53 7.04 -17.70
CA GLU A 39 -4.14 8.44 -17.92
C GLU A 39 -2.87 8.54 -18.76
N PHE A 40 -1.87 7.73 -18.45
CA PHE A 40 -0.61 7.72 -19.19
C PHE A 40 -0.80 7.27 -20.64
N VAL A 41 -1.62 6.25 -20.85
CA VAL A 41 -1.94 5.77 -22.21
C VAL A 41 -2.64 6.88 -22.98
N GLU A 42 -3.61 7.55 -22.38
CA GLU A 42 -4.34 8.64 -23.02
C GLU A 42 -3.41 9.79 -23.40
N MET A 43 -2.49 10.19 -22.50
CA MET A 43 -1.50 11.23 -22.79
C MET A 43 -0.65 10.84 -23.99
N SER A 44 -0.18 9.59 -24.02
CA SER A 44 0.62 9.07 -25.10
C SER A 44 -0.13 9.10 -26.42
N GLN A 45 -1.41 8.76 -26.41
CA GLN A 45 -2.26 8.77 -27.62
C GLN A 45 -2.44 10.17 -28.15
N ARG A 46 -2.39 11.18 -27.30
CA ARG A 46 -2.48 12.58 -27.71
C ARG A 46 -1.12 13.16 -28.12
N GLY A 47 -0.08 12.35 -28.11
CA GLY A 47 1.26 12.80 -28.46
C GLY A 47 1.97 13.53 -27.35
N THR A 48 1.47 13.46 -26.12
CA THR A 48 2.08 14.08 -24.95
C THR A 48 2.82 13.02 -24.13
N SER A 49 4.09 13.27 -23.81
CA SER A 49 4.84 12.32 -23.02
C SER A 49 4.28 12.25 -21.60
N PRO A 50 3.97 11.05 -21.07
CA PRO A 50 3.52 10.90 -19.69
C PRO A 50 4.68 10.89 -18.68
N CYS A 51 5.93 10.89 -19.15
CA CYS A 51 7.07 10.72 -18.25
C CYS A 51 7.18 11.76 -17.14
N PRO A 52 6.99 13.08 -17.40
CA PRO A 52 7.04 14.04 -16.31
C PRO A 52 5.97 13.79 -15.25
N ARG A 53 4.75 13.46 -15.68
CA ARG A 53 3.64 13.15 -14.78
C ARG A 53 3.94 11.86 -13.99
N ALA A 54 4.43 10.85 -14.68
CA ALA A 54 4.78 9.58 -14.04
C ALA A 54 5.86 9.77 -12.98
N ARG A 55 6.87 10.59 -13.27
CA ARG A 55 7.95 10.88 -12.33
C ARG A 55 7.44 11.55 -11.08
N ALA A 56 6.60 12.58 -11.24
CA ALA A 56 6.04 13.31 -10.12
C ALA A 56 5.15 12.43 -9.26
N LEU A 57 4.30 11.65 -9.90
CA LEU A 57 3.36 10.76 -9.20
C LEU A 57 4.09 9.64 -8.46
N LEU A 58 5.15 9.09 -9.07
CA LEU A 58 5.93 8.05 -8.40
C LEU A 58 6.58 8.59 -7.12
N SER A 59 7.12 9.80 -7.19
CA SER A 59 7.73 10.43 -6.01
C SER A 59 6.72 10.59 -4.87
N GLU A 60 5.50 11.05 -5.17
CA GLU A 60 4.44 11.14 -4.17
C GLU A 60 4.08 9.79 -3.58
N ARG A 61 3.95 8.78 -4.44
CA ARG A 61 3.59 7.43 -4.01
C ARG A 61 4.69 6.78 -3.20
N LEU A 62 5.95 7.09 -3.51
CA LEU A 62 7.08 6.59 -2.75
C LEU A 62 7.05 7.11 -1.32
N ASP A 63 6.77 8.40 -1.13
CA ASP A 63 6.68 8.99 0.20
C ASP A 63 5.54 8.38 1.00
N GLU A 64 4.39 8.20 0.36
CA GLU A 64 3.24 7.58 0.99
C GLU A 64 3.52 6.13 1.38
N GLN A 65 4.20 5.40 0.50
CA GLN A 65 4.54 4.00 0.76
C GLN A 65 5.54 3.88 1.90
N ALA A 66 6.49 4.80 1.99
CA ALA A 66 7.44 4.83 3.12
C ALA A 66 6.72 4.99 4.44
N ARG A 67 5.71 5.86 4.49
CA ARG A 67 4.90 6.07 5.68
C ARG A 67 4.11 4.81 6.03
N ARG A 68 3.48 4.18 5.04
CA ARG A 68 2.72 2.95 5.25
C ARG A 68 3.61 1.81 5.74
N LEU A 69 4.81 1.72 5.20
CA LEU A 69 5.77 0.70 5.64
C LEU A 69 6.16 0.92 7.09
N LYS A 70 6.40 2.16 7.47
CA LYS A 70 6.73 2.50 8.86
C LYS A 70 5.59 2.12 9.80
N GLU A 71 4.34 2.47 9.44
CA GLU A 71 3.16 2.14 10.23
C GLU A 71 2.98 0.63 10.36
N ALA A 72 3.19 -0.10 9.25
CA ALA A 72 3.08 -1.55 9.25
C ALA A 72 4.17 -2.18 10.13
N THR A 73 5.38 -1.64 10.10
CA THR A 73 6.47 -2.11 10.94
C THR A 73 6.16 -1.89 12.41
N GLU A 74 5.65 -0.72 12.76
CA GLU A 74 5.27 -0.40 14.14
C GLU A 74 4.17 -1.33 14.64
N LEU A 75 3.17 -1.59 13.81
CA LEU A 75 2.11 -2.53 14.14
C LEU A 75 2.67 -3.94 14.34
N HIS A 76 3.55 -4.36 13.44
CA HIS A 76 4.17 -5.68 13.53
C HIS A 76 4.90 -5.86 14.86
N LEU A 77 5.67 -4.85 15.27
CA LEU A 77 6.39 -4.87 16.54
C LEU A 77 5.45 -4.94 17.73
N ARG A 78 4.35 -4.19 17.69
CA ARG A 78 3.34 -4.25 18.76
C ARG A 78 2.70 -5.64 18.85
N MET A 79 2.42 -6.25 17.71
CA MET A 79 1.83 -7.59 17.66
C MET A 79 2.82 -8.63 18.17
N GLN A 80 4.09 -8.52 17.81
CA GLN A 80 5.12 -9.43 18.31
C GLN A 80 5.26 -9.33 19.83
N GLN A 81 5.25 -8.11 20.36
CA GLN A 81 5.35 -7.91 21.79
C GLN A 81 4.15 -8.50 22.52
N ALA A 82 2.95 -8.25 22.00
CA ALA A 82 1.73 -8.79 22.57
C ALA A 82 1.75 -10.33 22.54
N ASP A 83 2.16 -10.91 21.44
CA ASP A 83 2.24 -12.36 21.30
C ASP A 83 3.16 -12.96 22.36
N ARG A 84 4.33 -12.36 22.58
CA ARG A 84 5.27 -12.81 23.60
C ARG A 84 4.69 -12.69 25.00
N ASP A 85 4.04 -11.56 25.30
CA ASP A 85 3.49 -11.31 26.63
C ASP A 85 2.29 -12.22 26.91
N TRP A 86 1.42 -12.40 25.93
CA TRP A 86 0.19 -13.17 26.13
C TRP A 86 0.44 -14.65 26.41
N THR A 87 1.54 -15.20 25.90
CA THR A 87 1.88 -16.60 26.19
C THR A 87 2.15 -16.85 27.66
N ARG A 88 2.48 -15.80 28.41
CA ARG A 88 2.81 -15.89 29.84
C ARG A 88 1.71 -15.39 30.77
N LEU A 89 0.67 -14.80 30.20
CA LEU A 89 -0.42 -14.24 30.98
C LEU A 89 -1.60 -15.22 31.00
N PRO A 90 -2.35 -15.25 32.11
CA PRO A 90 -3.52 -16.10 32.20
C PRO A 90 -4.69 -15.53 31.44
N ASP A 91 -5.68 -16.39 31.16
CA ASP A 91 -6.96 -15.93 30.62
C ASP A 91 -7.67 -15.08 31.66
N GLY A 92 -8.25 -13.97 31.20
CA GLY A 92 -9.09 -13.16 32.06
C GLY A 92 -10.53 -13.70 32.08
N VAL A 93 -11.28 -13.29 33.11
CA VAL A 93 -12.69 -13.66 33.22
C VAL A 93 -13.53 -12.41 32.93
N PRO A 94 -14.45 -12.46 31.96
CA PRO A 94 -15.32 -11.31 31.69
C PRO A 94 -16.19 -10.96 32.89
N ASP A 95 -16.32 -9.68 33.19
CA ASP A 95 -17.06 -9.22 34.38
C ASP A 95 -18.13 -8.17 34.05
N GLY A 96 -18.43 -7.98 32.76
CA GLY A 96 -19.41 -6.98 32.33
C GLY A 96 -18.77 -5.62 32.02
N HIS A 97 -17.55 -5.37 32.47
CA HIS A 97 -16.81 -4.14 32.21
C HIS A 97 -15.61 -4.39 31.32
N SER A 98 -15.09 -5.59 31.32
CA SER A 98 -13.98 -5.98 30.46
C SER A 98 -14.38 -7.15 29.57
N VAL A 99 -13.88 -7.16 28.35
CA VAL A 99 -14.12 -8.22 27.38
C VAL A 99 -12.93 -9.18 27.35
N CYS A 100 -11.73 -8.65 27.19
CA CYS A 100 -10.52 -9.45 27.11
C CYS A 100 -9.38 -8.67 27.77
N SER A 101 -8.92 -9.16 28.90
CA SER A 101 -7.87 -8.49 29.68
C SER A 101 -6.56 -8.37 28.92
N LEU A 102 -6.24 -9.32 28.02
CA LEU A 102 -5.04 -9.28 27.21
C LEU A 102 -5.06 -8.08 26.27
N ILE A 103 -6.14 -7.93 25.51
CA ILE A 103 -6.26 -6.84 24.55
C ILE A 103 -6.33 -5.49 25.25
N GLU A 104 -7.09 -5.40 26.32
CA GLU A 104 -7.26 -4.15 27.08
C GLU A 104 -5.95 -3.69 27.72
N GLY A 105 -5.16 -4.62 28.22
CA GLY A 105 -3.83 -4.31 28.74
C GLY A 105 -2.86 -3.84 27.68
N ALA A 106 -2.85 -4.48 26.52
CA ALA A 106 -1.98 -4.11 25.42
C ALA A 106 -2.32 -2.71 24.90
N ALA A 107 -3.62 -2.38 24.79
CA ALA A 107 -4.07 -1.07 24.33
C ALA A 107 -3.61 0.04 25.28
N ALA A 108 -3.68 -0.20 26.59
CA ALA A 108 -3.21 0.77 27.59
C ALA A 108 -1.72 1.03 27.44
N ASP A 109 -0.91 -0.01 27.21
CA ASP A 109 0.52 0.14 27.02
C ASP A 109 0.87 0.94 25.76
N VAL A 110 0.15 0.71 24.68
CA VAL A 110 0.35 1.45 23.44
C VAL A 110 0.07 2.94 23.65
N GLN A 111 -1.01 3.26 24.34
CA GLN A 111 -1.35 4.65 24.64
C GLN A 111 -0.29 5.33 25.50
N ARG A 112 0.25 4.65 26.50
CA ARG A 112 1.30 5.19 27.34
C ARG A 112 2.57 5.49 26.54
N LYS A 113 2.98 4.59 25.67
CA LYS A 113 4.15 4.78 24.80
C LYS A 113 3.95 5.95 23.85
N SER A 114 2.76 6.09 23.28
CA SER A 114 2.44 7.19 22.39
C SER A 114 2.53 8.54 23.08
N VAL A 115 2.00 8.65 24.29
CA VAL A 115 2.08 9.88 25.08
C VAL A 115 3.53 10.23 25.40
N ARG A 116 4.35 9.26 25.78
CA ARG A 116 5.77 9.48 26.05
C ARG A 116 6.51 9.99 24.82
N ALA A 117 6.23 9.40 23.66
CA ALA A 117 6.86 9.83 22.42
C ALA A 117 6.52 11.28 22.08
N LYS A 118 5.26 11.66 22.21
CA LYS A 118 4.82 13.03 21.99
C LYS A 118 5.46 14.00 22.97
N SER A 119 5.54 13.63 24.22
CA SER A 119 6.16 14.43 25.26
C SER A 119 7.64 14.67 24.96
N SER A 120 8.37 13.65 24.53
CA SER A 120 9.76 13.76 24.13
C SER A 120 9.97 14.69 22.97
N ARG A 121 9.08 14.65 21.99
CA ARG A 121 9.14 15.54 20.81
C ARG A 121 8.93 17.00 21.20
N VAL A 122 8.00 17.25 22.10
CA VAL A 122 7.72 18.60 22.56
C VAL A 122 8.93 19.20 23.30
N ARG A 123 9.66 18.39 24.03
CA ARG A 123 10.85 18.84 24.76
C ARG A 123 12.06 19.06 23.86
N ALA A 124 12.09 18.41 22.73
CA ALA A 124 13.18 18.56 21.79
C ALA A 124 13.04 19.84 21.00
#